data_70160d4dce513a6793ddd960cb7d5660
#
_entry.id   70160d4dce513a6793ddd960cb7d5660
#
_cell.length_a   1.000
_cell.length_b   1.000
_cell.length_c   1.000
_cell.angle_alpha   90.00
_cell.angle_beta   90.00
_cell.angle_gamma   90.00
#
_symmetry.space_group_name_H-M   'P 1'
#
loop_
_entity.id
_entity.type
_entity.pdbx_description
1 polymer ?
#
loop_
_entity_poly.entity_id
_entity_poly.type
_entity_poly.pdbx_seq_one_letter_code
_entity_poly.pdbx_strand_id
1 'polypeptide(L)'
;MQTIDRAELSRWMDEGRDFALVEVLPPEAFRAFHLPGAINVPVHQKGFGAAIERAVPAKDRPVVVYCQDRDCHASPEAAERMEQSGYRQVYDYEAGKADWKDAGLPVQEGRSSDPRPDPEQRRSKP
;
A
#
# COMPACT_ATOMS: atom_id res chain seq x y z
N MET A 1 -5.00 2.84 14.56
CA MET A 1 -4.75 2.06 13.33
C MET A 1 -5.89 1.11 13.09
N GLN A 2 -6.33 1.00 11.86
CA GLN A 2 -7.35 0.05 11.45
C GLN A 2 -6.72 -0.98 10.55
N THR A 3 -7.36 -2.14 10.43
CA THR A 3 -6.92 -3.16 9.47
C THR A 3 -7.85 -3.16 8.27
N ILE A 4 -7.35 -3.64 7.13
CA ILE A 4 -8.13 -3.78 5.93
C ILE A 4 -7.79 -5.15 5.33
N ASP A 5 -8.80 -5.89 4.88
CA ASP A 5 -8.56 -7.18 4.25
C ASP A 5 -8.49 -7.06 2.73
N ARG A 6 -8.14 -8.17 2.08
CA ARG A 6 -7.97 -8.20 0.63
C ARG A 6 -9.25 -7.81 -0.13
N ALA A 7 -10.39 -8.31 0.30
CA ALA A 7 -11.66 -8.03 -0.36
C ALA A 7 -12.00 -6.54 -0.29
N GLU A 8 -11.80 -5.93 0.86
CA GLU A 8 -12.06 -4.52 1.06
C GLU A 8 -11.10 -3.66 0.22
N LEU A 9 -9.81 -3.99 0.24
CA LEU A 9 -8.81 -3.25 -0.53
C LEU A 9 -9.09 -3.36 -2.02
N SER A 10 -9.42 -4.57 -2.50
CA SER A 10 -9.78 -4.79 -3.90
C SER A 10 -11.00 -3.96 -4.28
N ARG A 11 -11.99 -3.90 -3.40
CA ARG A 11 -13.19 -3.09 -3.63
C ARG A 11 -12.86 -1.59 -3.72
N TRP A 12 -11.99 -1.10 -2.84
CA TRP A 12 -11.56 0.31 -2.90
C TRP A 12 -10.92 0.64 -4.24
N MET A 13 -10.10 -0.27 -4.76
CA MET A 13 -9.48 -0.08 -6.08
C MET A 13 -10.52 -0.09 -7.19
N ASP A 14 -11.47 -1.02 -7.14
CA ASP A 14 -12.52 -1.14 -8.15
C ASP A 14 -13.45 0.07 -8.17
N GLU A 15 -13.70 0.66 -7.01
CA GLU A 15 -14.54 1.86 -6.90
C GLU A 15 -13.79 3.13 -7.30
N GLY A 16 -12.49 3.06 -7.53
CA GLY A 16 -11.68 4.25 -7.82
C GLY A 16 -11.57 5.20 -6.64
N ARG A 17 -11.63 4.66 -5.41
CA ARG A 17 -11.54 5.47 -4.19
C ARG A 17 -10.17 6.15 -4.10
N ASP A 18 -10.17 7.40 -3.64
CA ASP A 18 -8.92 8.14 -3.44
C ASP A 18 -8.24 7.70 -2.15
N PHE A 19 -7.11 7.04 -2.28
CA PHE A 19 -6.25 6.67 -1.16
C PHE A 19 -4.83 6.45 -1.65
N ALA A 20 -3.87 6.60 -0.74
CA ALA A 20 -2.48 6.26 -1.02
C ALA A 20 -2.24 4.81 -0.62
N LEU A 21 -1.48 4.09 -1.43
CA LEU A 21 -1.11 2.70 -1.17
C LEU A 21 0.42 2.64 -1.06
N VAL A 22 0.93 2.20 0.10
CA VAL A 22 2.35 2.30 0.41
C VAL A 22 2.91 0.94 0.81
N GLU A 23 3.89 0.47 0.04
CA GLU A 23 4.69 -0.69 0.45
C GLU A 23 5.85 -0.20 1.29
N VAL A 24 5.99 -0.74 2.50
CA VAL A 24 6.98 -0.26 3.48
C VAL A 24 8.22 -1.16 3.58
N LEU A 25 8.40 -2.03 2.61
CA LEU A 25 9.55 -2.93 2.51
C LEU A 25 10.72 -2.24 1.81
N PRO A 26 11.94 -2.83 1.89
CA PRO A 26 13.08 -2.30 1.13
C PRO A 26 12.84 -2.28 -0.38
N PRO A 27 13.56 -1.43 -1.12
CA PRO A 27 13.34 -1.29 -2.56
C PRO A 27 13.46 -2.57 -3.36
N GLU A 28 14.34 -3.49 -2.96
CA GLU A 28 14.52 -4.77 -3.66
C GLU A 28 13.23 -5.59 -3.63
N ALA A 29 12.53 -5.60 -2.49
CA ALA A 29 11.26 -6.30 -2.37
C ALA A 29 10.19 -5.67 -3.24
N PHE A 30 10.15 -4.34 -3.27
CA PHE A 30 9.20 -3.61 -4.12
C PHE A 30 9.42 -3.92 -5.60
N ARG A 31 10.68 -3.92 -6.02
CA ARG A 31 11.02 -4.22 -7.43
C ARG A 31 10.64 -5.64 -7.82
N ALA A 32 10.70 -6.58 -6.88
CA ALA A 32 10.32 -7.97 -7.16
C ALA A 32 8.86 -8.08 -7.56
N PHE A 33 7.96 -7.52 -6.77
CA PHE A 33 6.57 -7.29 -7.15
C PHE A 33 5.89 -6.43 -6.09
N HIS A 34 4.86 -5.73 -6.49
CA HIS A 34 4.06 -4.88 -5.60
C HIS A 34 2.64 -4.76 -6.14
N LEU A 35 1.74 -4.26 -5.32
CA LEU A 35 0.35 -4.05 -5.71
C LEU A 35 0.25 -2.89 -6.70
N PRO A 36 -0.70 -2.93 -7.64
CA PRO A 36 -0.86 -1.86 -8.63
C PRO A 36 -1.09 -0.50 -7.97
N GLY A 37 -0.34 0.49 -8.43
CA GLY A 37 -0.44 1.85 -7.92
C GLY A 37 0.27 2.10 -6.60
N ALA A 38 0.94 1.11 -6.04
CA ALA A 38 1.67 1.29 -4.78
C ALA A 38 2.92 2.13 -4.97
N ILE A 39 3.25 2.89 -3.96
CA ILE A 39 4.53 3.59 -3.87
C ILE A 39 5.38 2.91 -2.79
N ASN A 40 6.69 3.04 -2.90
CA ASN A 40 7.63 2.41 -1.97
C ASN A 40 8.20 3.46 -1.02
N VAL A 41 7.89 3.32 0.27
CA VAL A 41 8.50 4.13 1.33
C VAL A 41 8.94 3.19 2.43
N PRO A 42 10.19 2.71 2.40
CA PRO A 42 10.66 1.73 3.39
C PRO A 42 10.63 2.29 4.81
N VAL A 43 10.02 1.57 5.74
CA VAL A 43 9.86 2.05 7.11
C VAL A 43 11.19 2.07 7.87
N HIS A 44 12.10 1.16 7.54
CA HIS A 44 13.37 1.03 8.26
C HIS A 44 14.48 1.90 7.66
N GLN A 45 14.19 2.70 6.65
CA GLN A 45 15.16 3.64 6.12
C GLN A 45 15.26 4.88 7.01
N LYS A 46 16.44 5.50 7.03
CA LYS A 46 16.62 6.78 7.66
C LYS A 46 15.74 7.82 6.97
N GLY A 47 15.04 8.63 7.75
CA GLY A 47 14.18 9.68 7.18
C GLY A 47 12.81 9.21 6.71
N PHE A 48 12.33 8.08 7.22
CA PHE A 48 11.00 7.57 6.85
C PHE A 48 9.91 8.63 7.02
N GLY A 49 9.90 9.34 8.16
CA GLY A 49 8.87 10.35 8.43
C GLY A 49 8.83 11.45 7.37
N ALA A 50 10.00 11.97 6.99
CA ALA A 50 10.07 12.99 5.94
C ALA A 50 9.68 12.43 4.57
N ALA A 51 10.07 11.19 4.29
CA ALA A 51 9.74 10.54 3.03
C ALA A 51 8.23 10.33 2.88
N ILE A 52 7.57 9.89 3.96
CA ILE A 52 6.13 9.67 3.91
C ILE A 52 5.38 10.99 3.77
N GLU A 53 5.86 12.07 4.40
CA GLU A 53 5.23 13.38 4.27
C GLU A 53 5.37 13.95 2.86
N ARG A 54 6.48 13.68 2.18
CA ARG A 54 6.63 14.06 0.77
C ARG A 54 5.73 13.25 -0.14
N ALA A 55 5.59 11.96 0.15
CA ALA A 55 4.78 11.07 -0.68
C ALA A 55 3.27 11.29 -0.48
N VAL A 56 2.87 11.58 0.75
CA VAL A 56 1.46 11.77 1.13
C VAL A 56 1.37 13.02 1.99
N PRO A 57 1.36 14.21 1.37
CA PRO A 57 1.36 15.46 2.16
C PRO A 57 0.06 15.72 2.90
N ALA A 58 -1.08 15.23 2.40
CA ALA A 58 -2.38 15.45 3.04
C ALA A 58 -2.61 14.44 4.15
N LYS A 59 -2.58 14.89 5.39
CA LYS A 59 -2.71 14.03 6.57
C LYS A 59 -4.10 13.45 6.77
N ASP A 60 -5.10 13.97 6.11
CA ASP A 60 -6.47 13.46 6.16
C ASP A 60 -6.79 12.48 5.03
N ARG A 61 -5.87 12.30 4.09
CA ARG A 61 -6.06 11.33 3.01
C ARG A 61 -5.91 9.92 3.55
N PRO A 62 -6.83 9.00 3.21
CA PRO A 62 -6.67 7.60 3.62
C PRO A 62 -5.38 7.01 3.05
N VAL A 63 -4.67 6.24 3.88
CA VAL A 63 -3.43 5.57 3.49
C VAL A 63 -3.53 4.11 3.89
N VAL A 64 -3.22 3.22 2.96
CA VAL A 64 -3.09 1.80 3.23
C VAL A 64 -1.60 1.46 3.17
N VAL A 65 -1.09 0.87 4.23
CA VAL A 65 0.29 0.37 4.28
C VAL A 65 0.28 -1.15 4.25
N TYR A 66 1.30 -1.75 3.66
CA TYR A 66 1.42 -3.20 3.63
C TYR A 66 2.89 -3.62 3.53
N CYS A 67 3.14 -4.87 3.91
CA CYS A 67 4.46 -5.49 3.70
C CYS A 67 4.29 -6.88 3.08
N GLN A 68 5.14 -7.84 3.42
CA GLN A 68 5.19 -9.12 2.69
C GLN A 68 3.99 -10.02 3.00
N ASP A 69 3.74 -10.29 4.30
CA ASP A 69 2.74 -11.23 4.77
C ASP A 69 2.39 -10.95 6.23
N ARG A 70 1.60 -11.84 6.84
CA ARG A 70 1.15 -11.66 8.23
C ARG A 70 2.27 -11.73 9.26
N ASP A 71 3.39 -12.37 8.93
CA ASP A 71 4.52 -12.48 9.84
C ASP A 71 5.42 -11.25 9.81
N CYS A 72 5.21 -10.36 8.86
CA CYS A 72 5.99 -9.14 8.71
C CYS A 72 5.49 -8.08 9.70
N HIS A 73 6.40 -7.46 10.43
CA HIS A 73 6.06 -6.42 11.41
C HIS A 73 6.27 -5.00 10.89
N ALA A 74 6.71 -4.84 9.66
CA ALA A 74 7.03 -3.53 9.10
C ALA A 74 5.80 -2.66 8.89
N SER A 75 4.68 -3.23 8.41
CA SER A 75 3.50 -2.41 8.15
C SER A 75 2.80 -1.93 9.42
N PRO A 76 2.63 -2.76 10.48
CA PRO A 76 2.09 -2.21 11.73
C PRO A 76 2.99 -1.14 12.34
N GLU A 77 4.31 -1.29 12.26
CA GLU A 77 5.24 -0.27 12.74
C GLU A 77 5.07 1.02 11.93
N ALA A 78 4.99 0.94 10.62
CA ALA A 78 4.80 2.11 9.76
C ALA A 78 3.47 2.81 10.07
N ALA A 79 2.39 2.04 10.22
CA ALA A 79 1.08 2.59 10.54
C ALA A 79 1.11 3.35 11.87
N GLU A 80 1.73 2.78 12.89
CA GLU A 80 1.85 3.43 14.19
C GLU A 80 2.64 4.73 14.10
N ARG A 81 3.78 4.71 13.39
CA ARG A 81 4.59 5.91 13.21
C ARG A 81 3.84 6.99 12.44
N MET A 82 3.05 6.61 11.44
CA MET A 82 2.27 7.57 10.68
C MET A 82 1.17 8.20 11.52
N GLU A 83 0.50 7.42 12.36
CA GLU A 83 -0.51 7.96 13.27
C GLU A 83 0.11 8.95 14.25
N GLN A 84 1.28 8.63 14.77
CA GLN A 84 2.02 9.53 15.65
C GLN A 84 2.39 10.84 14.95
N SER A 85 2.55 10.80 13.64
CA SER A 85 2.87 11.98 12.83
C SER A 85 1.63 12.75 12.37
N GLY A 86 0.44 12.35 12.81
CA GLY A 86 -0.80 13.09 12.54
C GLY A 86 -1.65 12.57 11.40
N TYR A 87 -1.28 11.46 10.76
CA TYR A 87 -2.15 10.84 9.75
C TYR A 87 -3.39 10.27 10.40
N ARG A 88 -4.56 10.64 9.88
CA ARG A 88 -5.85 10.39 10.54
C ARG A 88 -6.51 9.09 10.13
N GLN A 89 -6.20 8.59 8.94
CA GLN A 89 -6.86 7.41 8.37
C GLN A 89 -5.81 6.45 7.84
N VAL A 90 -5.21 5.67 8.73
CA VAL A 90 -4.16 4.71 8.38
C VAL A 90 -4.71 3.30 8.54
N TYR A 91 -4.56 2.51 7.50
CA TYR A 91 -5.04 1.13 7.42
C TYR A 91 -3.86 0.21 7.15
N ASP A 92 -3.80 -0.89 7.86
CA ASP A 92 -2.78 -1.92 7.66
C ASP A 92 -3.40 -3.11 6.94
N TYR A 93 -2.92 -3.39 5.72
CA TYR A 93 -3.27 -4.61 5.01
C TYR A 93 -2.36 -5.72 5.52
N GLU A 94 -2.77 -6.34 6.62
CA GLU A 94 -1.94 -7.29 7.37
C GLU A 94 -1.55 -8.53 6.58
N ALA A 95 -2.43 -9.02 5.72
CA ALA A 95 -2.15 -10.22 4.94
C ALA A 95 -1.00 -10.01 3.96
N GLY A 96 -0.76 -8.77 3.53
CA GLY A 96 0.40 -8.42 2.73
C GLY A 96 0.32 -8.84 1.27
N LYS A 97 1.38 -8.50 0.53
CA LYS A 97 1.37 -8.72 -0.91
C LYS A 97 1.41 -10.20 -1.32
N ALA A 98 1.91 -11.07 -0.44
CA ALA A 98 1.88 -12.51 -0.71
C ALA A 98 0.43 -13.00 -0.81
N ASP A 99 -0.44 -12.56 0.09
CA ASP A 99 -1.87 -12.90 0.05
C ASP A 99 -2.53 -12.41 -1.24
N TRP A 100 -2.21 -11.17 -1.64
CA TRP A 100 -2.74 -10.58 -2.87
C TRP A 100 -2.37 -11.40 -4.10
N LYS A 101 -1.09 -11.74 -4.21
CA LYS A 101 -0.57 -12.52 -5.33
C LYS A 101 -1.13 -13.94 -5.34
N ASP A 102 -1.20 -14.58 -4.18
CA ASP A 102 -1.73 -15.95 -4.06
C ASP A 102 -3.20 -16.04 -4.45
N ALA A 103 -3.94 -14.95 -4.29
CA ALA A 103 -5.33 -14.88 -4.72
C ALA A 103 -5.49 -14.69 -6.23
N GLY A 104 -4.38 -14.56 -6.97
CA GLY A 104 -4.42 -14.38 -8.42
C GLY A 104 -4.70 -12.95 -8.86
N LEU A 105 -4.61 -11.99 -7.95
CA LEU A 105 -4.83 -10.59 -8.29
C LEU A 105 -3.60 -9.98 -8.97
N PRO A 106 -3.77 -8.96 -9.82
CA PRO A 106 -2.65 -8.40 -10.59
C PRO A 106 -1.61 -7.74 -9.70
N VAL A 107 -0.34 -7.93 -10.08
CA VAL A 107 0.80 -7.27 -9.45
C VAL A 107 1.64 -6.58 -10.52
N GLN A 108 2.51 -5.69 -10.08
CA GLN A 108 3.45 -4.98 -10.95
C GLN A 108 4.87 -5.27 -10.50
N GLU A 109 5.83 -5.08 -11.41
CA GLU A 109 7.25 -5.28 -11.12
C GLU A 109 8.02 -4.03 -11.49
N GLY A 110 9.22 -3.88 -10.92
CA GLY A 110 10.11 -2.78 -11.25
C GLY A 110 10.12 -1.68 -10.21
N ARG A 111 10.78 -0.57 -10.55
CA ARG A 111 11.09 0.50 -9.60
C ARG A 111 9.94 1.45 -9.30
N SER A 112 8.92 1.44 -10.13
CA SER A 112 7.77 2.31 -9.94
C SER A 112 6.51 1.60 -10.36
N SER A 113 5.39 2.06 -9.82
CA SER A 113 4.09 1.53 -10.21
C SER A 113 3.51 2.35 -11.34
N ASP A 114 2.88 1.66 -12.28
CA ASP A 114 1.96 2.33 -13.18
C ASP A 114 0.73 2.76 -12.39
N PRO A 115 0.05 3.84 -12.81
CA PRO A 115 -1.21 4.21 -12.19
C PRO A 115 -2.18 3.04 -12.19
N ARG A 116 -3.00 2.94 -11.13
CA ARG A 116 -4.05 1.93 -11.07
C ARG A 116 -4.97 2.10 -12.26
N PRO A 117 -5.38 0.99 -12.91
CA PRO A 117 -6.30 1.10 -14.03
C PRO A 117 -7.64 1.68 -13.58
N ASP A 118 -8.30 2.37 -14.51
CA ASP A 118 -9.65 2.87 -14.30
C ASP A 118 -10.56 1.68 -13.93
N PRO A 119 -11.43 1.80 -12.91
CA PRO A 119 -12.32 0.71 -12.53
C PRO A 119 -13.18 0.19 -13.67
N GLU A 120 -13.61 1.06 -14.56
CA GLU A 120 -14.40 0.68 -15.73
C GLU A 120 -13.57 -0.18 -16.69
N GLN A 121 -12.30 0.18 -16.91
CA GLN A 121 -11.41 -0.61 -17.76
C GLN A 121 -11.16 -1.99 -17.16
N ARG A 122 -11.02 -2.08 -15.85
CA ARG A 122 -10.83 -3.37 -15.19
C ARG A 122 -12.03 -4.28 -15.37
N ARG A 123 -13.23 -3.73 -15.36
CA ARG A 123 -14.47 -4.49 -15.53
C ARG A 123 -14.68 -4.96 -16.95
N SER A 124 -14.15 -4.24 -17.93
CA SER A 124 -14.39 -4.54 -19.34
C SER A 124 -13.42 -5.56 -19.90
N LYS A 125 -12.45 -6.02 -19.14
CA LYS A 125 -11.50 -7.05 -19.60
C LYS A 125 -12.18 -8.39 -19.69
N PRO A 126 -11.99 -9.12 -20.80
CA PRO A 126 -12.53 -10.46 -20.95
C PRO A 126 -11.89 -11.44 -19.96
#